data_634ee65e0551f3bdb03f1a4c1f4381a1
#
_entry.id   634ee65e0551f3bdb03f1a4c1f4381a1
#
_cell.length_a   1.000
_cell.length_b   1.000
_cell.length_c   1.000
_cell.angle_alpha   90.00
_cell.angle_beta   90.00
_cell.angle_gamma   90.00
#
_symmetry.space_group_name_H-M   'P 1'
#
loop_
_entity.id
_entity.type
_entity.pdbx_description
1 polymer ?
#
loop_
_entity_poly.entity_id
_entity_poly.type
_entity_poly.pdbx_seq_one_letter_code
_entity_poly.pdbx_strand_id
1 'polypeptide(L)'
;WAKDFNASSFDDCTPSDELLYSFSGDAYQPSFTYDCDNVPAFNVELVEEIWVADGGTDDNCNGQIEWSERNKDFCTTTIVITDNNDICGGSGSILAGEIETDQADAISHVTVALTSPGHVFPQALTTQEGKYIFPSVPFGDDYMISPERNDEHRNGVSTLDLVRIQKHLLGKELFTSPYQYIAADANNTQTISAIDLIEIRKLILGIYTEFPSNKSWRFVEKGFPMDMEHPWPFNENIELPDLAADSLMHNDFVGVKIGDVNHSAKANVNQILPRSGRRVLNVQLDAPESVEAGQMVDVRLRMPESVEGFQWTLETEGLSFESISSETLKMDESHIGMPEDGVITMSWNAEDEESRGAGQVVHLRFMAAVSGNVAQMIRLTSLVTEAEAYTTAGEILDVRLRKDGQAPEFALYQNTPNPWNAQTSIGFDLPNDAAVKLTIFDATGKVVKTVENEFKAGYNTIILNAHELTTSGVMYYRLESGEYSASKKMVLIK
;
A
#
# COMPACT_ATOMS: atom_id res chain seq x y z
N TRP A 1 -6.93 -5.09 31.28
CA TRP A 1 -6.88 -6.33 30.51
C TRP A 1 -7.11 -6.03 29.02
N ALA A 2 -6.44 -6.77 28.12
CA ALA A 2 -6.59 -6.57 26.68
C ALA A 2 -8.05 -6.65 26.21
N LYS A 3 -8.84 -7.55 26.78
CA LYS A 3 -10.28 -7.69 26.50
C LYS A 3 -11.12 -6.45 26.79
N ASP A 4 -10.68 -5.57 27.68
CA ASP A 4 -11.43 -4.37 28.09
C ASP A 4 -11.41 -3.30 26.99
N PHE A 5 -10.53 -3.46 25.97
CA PHE A 5 -10.43 -2.59 24.80
C PHE A 5 -11.21 -3.13 23.60
N ASN A 6 -11.88 -4.29 23.75
CA ASN A 6 -12.72 -4.85 22.69
C ASN A 6 -14.00 -4.05 22.50
N ALA A 7 -14.15 -3.40 21.35
CA ALA A 7 -15.39 -2.71 20.97
C ALA A 7 -16.33 -3.58 20.10
N SER A 8 -15.79 -4.49 19.27
CA SER A 8 -16.60 -5.23 18.28
C SER A 8 -15.84 -6.35 17.54
N SER A 9 -14.89 -7.02 18.19
CA SER A 9 -14.21 -8.16 17.57
C SER A 9 -15.18 -9.31 17.34
N PHE A 10 -15.13 -9.92 16.15
CA PHE A 10 -15.93 -11.09 15.82
C PHE A 10 -15.15 -12.03 14.91
N ASP A 11 -15.50 -13.29 14.93
CA ASP A 11 -15.03 -14.34 14.03
C ASP A 11 -16.23 -15.16 13.56
N ASP A 12 -16.22 -15.61 12.29
CA ASP A 12 -17.34 -16.35 11.69
C ASP A 12 -17.51 -17.76 12.26
N CYS A 13 -16.44 -18.32 12.86
CA CYS A 13 -16.37 -19.69 13.33
C CYS A 13 -16.22 -19.80 14.86
N THR A 14 -15.70 -18.76 15.52
CA THR A 14 -15.43 -18.74 16.96
C THR A 14 -16.41 -17.82 17.67
N PRO A 15 -17.20 -18.30 18.65
CA PRO A 15 -18.05 -17.46 19.47
C PRO A 15 -17.28 -16.32 20.12
N SER A 16 -17.85 -15.13 20.19
CA SER A 16 -17.18 -13.93 20.70
C SER A 16 -16.72 -14.03 22.17
N ASP A 17 -17.33 -14.91 22.96
CA ASP A 17 -16.95 -15.23 24.34
C ASP A 17 -15.79 -16.22 24.45
N GLU A 18 -15.41 -16.86 23.34
CA GLU A 18 -14.27 -17.78 23.24
C GLU A 18 -13.03 -17.11 22.60
N LEU A 19 -13.17 -15.89 22.08
CA LEU A 19 -12.03 -15.13 21.55
C LEU A 19 -11.05 -14.75 22.66
N LEU A 20 -9.76 -14.89 22.39
CA LEU A 20 -8.69 -14.52 23.31
C LEU A 20 -8.10 -13.16 22.91
N TYR A 21 -7.77 -12.36 23.91
CA TYR A 21 -7.23 -11.01 23.74
C TYR A 21 -5.87 -10.91 24.40
N SER A 22 -4.89 -10.31 23.71
CA SER A 22 -3.50 -10.20 24.18
C SER A 22 -2.91 -8.85 23.77
N PHE A 23 -1.95 -8.35 24.55
CA PHE A 23 -1.12 -7.20 24.21
C PHE A 23 0.15 -7.59 23.39
N SER A 24 0.29 -8.85 23.02
CA SER A 24 1.43 -9.31 22.22
C SER A 24 0.98 -10.35 21.20
N GLY A 25 1.48 -10.24 19.96
CA GLY A 25 1.31 -11.24 18.91
C GLY A 25 2.17 -12.48 19.10
N ASP A 26 3.31 -12.35 19.78
CA ASP A 26 4.30 -13.42 19.94
C ASP A 26 3.97 -14.35 21.13
N ALA A 27 3.39 -13.79 22.20
CA ALA A 27 3.06 -14.54 23.41
C ALA A 27 1.71 -14.10 23.95
N TYR A 28 0.97 -15.04 24.59
CA TYR A 28 -0.29 -14.69 25.24
C TYR A 28 -0.06 -13.83 26.47
N GLN A 29 -0.36 -12.55 26.37
CA GLN A 29 -0.22 -11.53 27.40
C GLN A 29 -1.56 -10.79 27.61
N PRO A 30 -2.50 -11.36 28.38
CA PRO A 30 -3.85 -10.83 28.51
C PRO A 30 -3.95 -9.57 29.37
N SER A 31 -2.89 -9.20 30.09
CA SER A 31 -2.89 -8.01 30.96
C SER A 31 -1.52 -7.36 31.01
N PHE A 32 -1.54 -6.06 31.14
CA PHE A 32 -0.40 -5.22 31.50
C PHE A 32 -0.62 -4.63 32.90
N THR A 33 0.49 -4.41 33.62
CA THR A 33 0.51 -3.61 34.84
C THR A 33 1.41 -2.41 34.58
N TYR A 34 0.87 -1.24 34.73
CA TYR A 34 1.61 0.00 34.62
C TYR A 34 2.02 0.44 36.03
N ASP A 35 3.29 0.74 36.23
CA ASP A 35 3.88 1.31 37.43
C ASP A 35 4.47 2.69 37.17
N CYS A 36 5.09 3.29 38.17
CA CYS A 36 5.66 4.63 38.02
C CYS A 36 6.84 4.73 37.07
N ASP A 37 7.45 3.61 36.66
CA ASP A 37 8.49 3.60 35.63
C ASP A 37 7.88 3.70 34.23
N ASN A 38 6.60 3.30 34.07
CA ASN A 38 5.85 3.37 32.83
C ASN A 38 4.89 4.56 32.78
N VAL A 39 4.49 5.09 33.93
CA VAL A 39 3.52 6.19 34.08
C VAL A 39 4.17 7.31 34.90
N PRO A 40 4.89 8.19 34.26
CA PRO A 40 5.43 9.37 34.95
C PRO A 40 4.31 10.36 35.32
N ALA A 41 4.63 11.35 36.12
CA ALA A 41 3.76 12.30 36.85
C ALA A 41 2.69 13.09 36.04
N PHE A 42 2.38 12.70 34.81
CA PHE A 42 1.40 13.36 33.92
C PHE A 42 0.61 12.35 33.10
N ASN A 43 -0.36 12.82 32.32
CA ASN A 43 -1.09 11.99 31.37
C ASN A 43 -0.14 11.39 30.34
N VAL A 44 -0.12 10.07 30.24
CA VAL A 44 0.65 9.34 29.23
C VAL A 44 -0.32 8.72 28.24
N GLU A 45 -0.11 8.97 26.96
CA GLU A 45 -0.77 8.26 25.89
C GLU A 45 0.17 7.15 25.40
N LEU A 46 -0.23 5.91 25.60
CA LEU A 46 0.50 4.73 25.14
C LEU A 46 -0.24 4.13 23.95
N VAL A 47 0.48 3.83 22.89
CA VAL A 47 -0.07 3.10 21.75
C VAL A 47 0.25 1.63 21.96
N GLU A 48 -0.80 0.83 22.13
CA GLU A 48 -0.68 -0.60 22.36
C GLU A 48 -1.38 -1.39 21.26
N GLU A 49 -0.79 -2.51 20.88
CA GLU A 49 -1.41 -3.48 19.99
C GLU A 49 -2.34 -4.38 20.81
N ILE A 50 -3.58 -4.50 20.38
CA ILE A 50 -4.54 -5.46 20.93
C ILE A 50 -4.72 -6.57 19.91
N TRP A 51 -4.18 -7.72 20.21
CA TRP A 51 -4.29 -8.93 19.42
C TRP A 51 -5.53 -9.71 19.79
N VAL A 52 -6.26 -10.17 18.79
CA VAL A 52 -7.42 -11.05 18.93
C VAL A 52 -7.10 -12.38 18.26
N ALA A 53 -7.36 -13.48 18.94
CA ALA A 53 -7.09 -14.81 18.42
C ALA A 53 -8.33 -15.71 18.56
N ASP A 54 -8.56 -16.55 17.57
CA ASP A 54 -9.58 -17.59 17.54
C ASP A 54 -9.14 -18.92 18.21
N GLY A 55 -9.92 -19.97 17.96
CA GLY A 55 -9.68 -21.29 18.50
C GLY A 55 -8.37 -21.95 18.07
N GLY A 56 -7.82 -21.59 16.89
CA GLY A 56 -6.59 -22.21 16.36
C GLY A 56 -6.68 -23.70 16.10
N THR A 57 -5.53 -24.31 15.81
CA THR A 57 -5.35 -25.77 15.60
C THR A 57 -4.15 -26.25 16.41
N ASP A 58 -4.24 -27.46 16.98
CA ASP A 58 -3.11 -28.12 17.67
C ASP A 58 -2.15 -28.72 16.62
N ASP A 59 -1.29 -27.89 16.04
CA ASP A 59 -0.40 -28.27 14.93
C ASP A 59 0.74 -29.20 15.36
N ASN A 60 1.10 -29.15 16.65
CA ASN A 60 2.15 -30.01 17.21
C ASN A 60 1.60 -31.28 17.87
N CYS A 61 0.27 -31.47 17.90
CA CYS A 61 -0.42 -32.66 18.45
C CYS A 61 -0.10 -32.96 19.91
N ASN A 62 0.13 -31.94 20.74
CA ASN A 62 0.41 -32.09 22.18
C ASN A 62 -0.86 -32.09 23.05
N GLY A 63 -2.03 -31.86 22.45
CA GLY A 63 -3.32 -31.80 23.10
C GLY A 63 -3.65 -30.45 23.72
N GLN A 64 -2.88 -29.39 23.38
CA GLN A 64 -3.10 -28.00 23.78
C GLN A 64 -2.89 -27.09 22.58
N ILE A 65 -3.74 -26.07 22.41
CA ILE A 65 -3.58 -25.06 21.37
C ILE A 65 -2.81 -23.90 21.97
N GLU A 66 -1.57 -23.74 21.55
CA GLU A 66 -0.69 -22.67 22.01
C GLU A 66 -1.03 -21.33 21.32
N TRP A 67 -0.54 -20.21 21.88
CA TRP A 67 -0.79 -18.88 21.30
C TRP A 67 -0.25 -18.75 19.87
N SER A 68 0.88 -19.39 19.57
CA SER A 68 1.49 -19.43 18.23
C SER A 68 0.67 -20.18 17.17
N GLU A 69 -0.20 -21.09 17.58
CA GLU A 69 -1.03 -21.96 16.73
C GLU A 69 -2.43 -21.39 16.46
N ARG A 70 -2.71 -20.16 16.88
CA ARG A 70 -3.99 -19.48 16.68
C ARG A 70 -3.93 -18.54 15.50
N ASN A 71 -5.04 -18.43 14.77
CA ASN A 71 -5.19 -17.34 13.81
C ASN A 71 -5.38 -16.04 14.58
N LYS A 72 -4.62 -15.02 14.21
CA LYS A 72 -4.54 -13.77 14.96
C LYS A 72 -4.65 -12.57 14.04
N ASP A 73 -5.33 -11.54 14.52
CA ASP A 73 -5.32 -10.22 13.93
C ASP A 73 -5.21 -9.17 15.03
N PHE A 74 -4.81 -7.96 14.73
CA PHE A 74 -4.59 -6.93 15.72
C PHE A 74 -5.16 -5.57 15.30
N CYS A 75 -5.41 -4.74 16.28
CA CYS A 75 -5.60 -3.31 16.10
C CYS A 75 -4.72 -2.55 17.08
N THR A 76 -4.34 -1.34 16.72
CA THR A 76 -3.68 -0.42 17.66
C THR A 76 -4.72 0.39 18.41
N THR A 77 -4.47 0.62 19.70
CA THR A 77 -5.30 1.49 20.53
C THR A 77 -4.42 2.44 21.34
N THR A 78 -4.94 3.62 21.62
CA THR A 78 -4.27 4.57 22.52
C THR A 78 -4.84 4.43 23.91
N ILE A 79 -3.97 4.10 24.87
CA ILE A 79 -4.31 4.05 26.30
C ILE A 79 -3.82 5.35 26.94
N VAL A 80 -4.75 6.12 27.51
CA VAL A 80 -4.41 7.32 28.28
C VAL A 80 -4.38 6.95 29.76
N ILE A 81 -3.18 7.04 30.35
CA ILE A 81 -2.99 6.80 31.79
C ILE A 81 -2.75 8.14 32.47
N THR A 82 -3.56 8.44 33.50
CA THR A 82 -3.49 9.70 34.23
C THR A 82 -3.09 9.44 35.67
N ASP A 83 -1.99 10.04 36.14
CA ASP A 83 -1.63 10.08 37.54
C ASP A 83 -2.39 11.21 38.28
N ASN A 84 -3.65 10.97 38.56
CA ASN A 84 -4.52 11.97 39.22
C ASN A 84 -4.13 12.28 40.67
N ASN A 85 -3.23 11.50 41.27
CA ASN A 85 -2.86 11.63 42.68
C ASN A 85 -1.39 11.98 42.90
N ASP A 86 -0.65 12.27 41.83
CA ASP A 86 0.79 12.61 41.84
C ASP A 86 1.63 11.59 42.64
N ILE A 87 1.26 10.30 42.52
CA ILE A 87 1.93 9.19 43.21
C ILE A 87 3.28 8.87 42.56
N CYS A 88 3.36 9.04 41.26
CA CYS A 88 4.53 8.74 40.47
C CYS A 88 5.42 9.97 40.24
N GLY A 89 5.39 10.94 41.16
CA GLY A 89 6.11 12.20 41.06
C GLY A 89 7.52 12.10 40.51
N GLY A 90 7.70 12.51 39.28
CA GLY A 90 8.99 12.61 38.56
C GLY A 90 9.25 14.04 38.15
N SER A 91 10.34 14.67 38.64
CA SER A 91 10.82 15.95 38.13
C SER A 91 11.55 15.71 36.81
N GLY A 92 10.83 15.67 35.69
CA GLY A 92 11.43 15.52 34.37
C GLY A 92 10.65 16.30 33.30
N SER A 93 11.30 16.48 32.16
CA SER A 93 10.68 17.10 30.95
C SER A 93 9.78 16.12 30.23
N ILE A 94 8.74 16.62 29.56
CA ILE A 94 7.98 15.89 28.55
C ILE A 94 8.57 16.23 27.18
N LEU A 95 9.01 15.22 26.44
CA LEU A 95 9.43 15.37 25.07
C LEU A 95 8.37 14.72 24.15
N ALA A 96 7.81 15.49 23.25
CA ALA A 96 6.79 15.00 22.32
C ALA A 96 6.96 15.64 20.93
N GLY A 97 6.41 15.01 19.94
CA GLY A 97 6.44 15.51 18.58
C GLY A 97 5.44 14.79 17.68
N GLU A 98 5.40 15.23 16.44
CA GLU A 98 4.57 14.70 15.38
C GLU A 98 5.42 14.35 14.16
N ILE A 99 5.09 13.25 13.50
CA ILE A 99 5.75 12.82 12.26
C ILE A 99 4.69 12.78 11.17
N GLU A 100 4.89 13.58 10.16
CA GLU A 100 3.97 13.71 9.01
C GLU A 100 4.75 13.74 7.69
N THR A 101 4.08 13.51 6.57
CA THR A 101 4.66 13.75 5.24
C THR A 101 4.72 15.26 4.95
N ASP A 102 5.38 15.66 3.87
CA ASP A 102 5.36 17.04 3.38
C ASP A 102 3.96 17.49 2.86
N GLN A 103 3.02 16.55 2.73
CA GLN A 103 1.60 16.81 2.44
C GLN A 103 0.74 16.87 3.71
N ALA A 104 1.36 16.84 4.90
CA ALA A 104 0.70 16.83 6.21
C ALA A 104 -0.15 15.56 6.47
N ASP A 105 0.20 14.44 5.86
CA ASP A 105 -0.37 13.14 6.20
C ASP A 105 0.39 12.54 7.37
N ALA A 106 -0.30 12.24 8.47
CA ALA A 106 0.28 11.65 9.67
C ALA A 106 0.89 10.27 9.39
N ILE A 107 2.12 10.02 9.87
CA ILE A 107 2.81 8.75 9.68
C ILE A 107 2.74 7.92 10.95
N SER A 108 1.99 6.82 10.91
CA SER A 108 1.90 5.86 12.00
C SER A 108 3.03 4.82 11.97
N HIS A 109 3.21 4.10 13.07
CA HIS A 109 4.17 2.99 13.19
C HIS A 109 5.64 3.40 12.94
N VAL A 110 6.00 4.64 13.20
CA VAL A 110 7.40 5.06 13.26
C VAL A 110 7.93 4.77 14.65
N THR A 111 8.98 3.99 14.73
CA THR A 111 9.71 3.78 15.99
C THR A 111 10.57 4.99 16.27
N VAL A 112 10.37 5.63 17.41
CA VAL A 112 11.17 6.79 17.84
C VAL A 112 12.00 6.39 19.04
N ALA A 113 13.30 6.51 18.91
CA ALA A 113 14.26 6.27 19.99
C ALA A 113 14.67 7.59 20.66
N LEU A 114 14.72 7.58 21.99
CA LEU A 114 15.35 8.62 22.79
C LEU A 114 16.63 8.05 23.37
N THR A 115 17.75 8.68 23.10
CA THR A 115 19.06 8.26 23.58
C THR A 115 19.76 9.35 24.38
N SER A 116 20.45 8.96 25.46
CA SER A 116 21.30 9.81 26.28
C SER A 116 22.38 8.97 26.94
N PRO A 117 23.59 9.53 27.20
CA PRO A 117 24.59 8.84 28.00
C PRO A 117 24.05 8.54 29.40
N GLY A 118 23.97 7.27 29.79
CA GLY A 118 23.60 6.86 31.14
C GLY A 118 22.11 6.61 31.38
N HIS A 119 21.25 6.88 30.42
CA HIS A 119 19.82 6.60 30.50
C HIS A 119 19.38 5.65 29.37
N VAL A 120 18.43 4.77 29.69
CA VAL A 120 17.79 3.86 28.76
C VAL A 120 16.29 4.15 28.76
N PHE A 121 15.74 4.50 27.62
CA PHE A 121 14.33 4.78 27.43
C PHE A 121 13.67 3.68 26.59
N PRO A 122 12.41 3.33 26.87
CA PRO A 122 11.62 2.54 25.93
C PRO A 122 11.46 3.34 24.63
N GLN A 123 11.43 2.64 23.50
CA GLN A 123 11.11 3.25 22.23
C GLN A 123 9.63 3.66 22.22
N ALA A 124 9.33 4.84 21.69
CA ALA A 124 7.96 5.26 21.40
C ALA A 124 7.57 4.82 19.99
N LEU A 125 6.29 4.51 19.81
CA LEU A 125 5.70 4.23 18.50
C LEU A 125 4.72 5.35 18.15
N THR A 126 4.76 5.89 16.93
CA THR A 126 3.81 6.94 16.54
C THR A 126 2.39 6.41 16.45
N THR A 127 1.43 7.19 16.96
CA THR A 127 -0.02 6.94 16.86
C THR A 127 -0.52 7.04 15.42
N GLN A 128 -1.81 6.79 15.19
CA GLN A 128 -2.47 7.02 13.89
C GLN A 128 -2.44 8.50 13.46
N GLU A 129 -2.33 9.40 14.42
CA GLU A 129 -2.17 10.84 14.20
C GLU A 129 -0.70 11.27 14.04
N GLY A 130 0.24 10.31 13.94
CA GLY A 130 1.67 10.57 13.79
C GLY A 130 2.37 11.06 15.06
N LYS A 131 1.73 11.00 16.23
CA LYS A 131 2.25 11.58 17.48
C LYS A 131 3.04 10.57 18.28
N TYR A 132 4.09 11.05 18.94
CA TYR A 132 4.88 10.30 19.91
C TYR A 132 5.20 11.13 21.13
N ILE A 133 5.50 10.46 22.25
CA ILE A 133 5.77 11.12 23.53
C ILE A 133 6.76 10.32 24.38
N PHE A 134 7.69 11.03 25.02
CA PHE A 134 8.55 10.55 26.10
C PHE A 134 8.21 11.35 27.34
N PRO A 135 7.47 10.78 28.24
CA PRO A 135 7.14 11.43 29.50
C PRO A 135 8.31 11.31 30.47
N SER A 136 8.49 12.27 31.35
CA SER A 136 9.46 12.20 32.47
C SER A 136 10.93 11.95 32.06
N VAL A 137 11.44 12.78 31.16
CA VAL A 137 12.85 12.75 30.74
C VAL A 137 13.66 13.60 31.74
N PRO A 138 14.72 13.07 32.42
CA PRO A 138 15.51 13.82 33.38
C PRO A 138 16.09 15.12 32.81
N PHE A 139 16.24 16.14 33.67
CA PHE A 139 16.87 17.39 33.29
C PHE A 139 18.39 17.33 33.35
N GLY A 140 19.06 18.17 32.59
CA GLY A 140 20.50 18.43 32.70
C GLY A 140 21.39 17.46 31.91
N ASP A 141 20.82 16.62 31.07
CA ASP A 141 21.53 15.73 30.16
C ASP A 141 21.30 16.10 28.70
N ASP A 142 22.17 15.59 27.83
CA ASP A 142 22.04 15.72 26.39
C ASP A 142 21.20 14.55 25.85
N TYR A 143 20.21 14.85 25.03
CA TYR A 143 19.32 13.88 24.42
C TYR A 143 19.35 13.95 22.91
N MET A 144 19.09 12.81 22.26
CA MET A 144 18.92 12.72 20.83
C MET A 144 17.65 11.91 20.54
N ILE A 145 16.74 12.49 19.75
CA ILE A 145 15.51 11.87 19.24
C ILE A 145 15.77 11.37 17.82
N SER A 146 15.53 10.08 17.58
CA SER A 146 15.83 9.41 16.31
C SER A 146 14.65 8.59 15.84
N PRO A 147 13.90 9.02 14.82
CA PRO A 147 12.83 8.23 14.21
C PRO A 147 13.38 7.18 13.24
N GLU A 148 12.71 6.04 13.16
CA GLU A 148 13.05 4.97 12.23
C GLU A 148 11.80 4.23 11.75
N ARG A 149 11.69 4.02 10.43
CA ARG A 149 10.75 3.12 9.79
C ARG A 149 11.38 2.55 8.51
N ASN A 150 11.51 1.24 8.43
CA ASN A 150 12.15 0.58 7.29
C ASN A 150 11.35 -0.65 6.84
N ASP A 151 10.07 -0.46 6.60
CA ASP A 151 9.13 -1.47 6.15
C ASP A 151 8.41 -1.04 4.87
N GLU A 152 7.51 -1.87 4.37
CA GLU A 152 6.65 -1.57 3.21
C GLU A 152 7.38 -0.91 2.04
N HIS A 153 8.53 -1.47 1.66
CA HIS A 153 9.48 -0.84 0.73
C HIS A 153 8.85 -0.40 -0.60
N ARG A 154 7.85 -1.14 -1.11
CA ARG A 154 7.13 -0.83 -2.37
C ARG A 154 5.91 0.07 -2.21
N ASN A 155 5.51 0.40 -0.97
CA ASN A 155 4.37 1.28 -0.72
C ASN A 155 4.58 2.64 -1.40
N GLY A 156 3.70 3.00 -2.33
CA GLY A 156 3.76 4.24 -3.11
C GLY A 156 4.81 4.27 -4.23
N VAL A 157 5.70 3.26 -4.31
CA VAL A 157 6.76 3.25 -5.33
C VAL A 157 6.26 2.57 -6.60
N SER A 158 6.19 3.33 -7.70
CA SER A 158 5.59 2.91 -8.96
C SER A 158 6.36 3.41 -10.18
N THR A 159 6.00 2.91 -11.35
CA THR A 159 6.57 3.40 -12.62
C THR A 159 6.20 4.87 -12.90
N LEU A 160 5.15 5.42 -12.26
CA LEU A 160 4.84 6.84 -12.36
C LEU A 160 5.94 7.71 -11.74
N ASP A 161 6.58 7.23 -10.69
CA ASP A 161 7.71 7.92 -10.06
C ASP A 161 8.91 7.96 -11.02
N LEU A 162 9.19 6.85 -11.72
CA LEU A 162 10.22 6.82 -12.76
C LEU A 162 9.94 7.85 -13.87
N VAL A 163 8.69 7.97 -14.32
CA VAL A 163 8.26 8.97 -15.29
C VAL A 163 8.54 10.38 -14.78
N ARG A 164 8.20 10.68 -13.54
CA ARG A 164 8.39 12.01 -12.93
C ARG A 164 9.86 12.34 -12.71
N ILE A 165 10.63 11.41 -12.16
CA ILE A 165 12.09 11.58 -11.96
C ILE A 165 12.77 11.80 -13.32
N GLN A 166 12.42 11.04 -14.36
CA GLN A 166 12.97 11.20 -15.68
C GLN A 166 12.61 12.56 -16.29
N LYS A 167 11.37 13.03 -16.15
CA LYS A 167 10.96 14.37 -16.60
C LYS A 167 11.76 15.46 -15.89
N HIS A 168 12.01 15.29 -14.61
CA HIS A 168 12.84 16.21 -13.82
C HIS A 168 14.28 16.24 -14.36
N LEU A 169 14.92 15.09 -14.53
CA LEU A 169 16.29 15.00 -15.06
C LEU A 169 16.43 15.58 -16.46
N LEU A 170 15.38 15.48 -17.29
CA LEU A 170 15.33 16.08 -18.62
C LEU A 170 14.94 17.56 -18.63
N GLY A 171 14.68 18.17 -17.47
CA GLY A 171 14.25 19.56 -17.34
C GLY A 171 12.87 19.86 -17.93
N LYS A 172 12.03 18.82 -18.14
CA LYS A 172 10.66 18.97 -18.68
C LYS A 172 9.65 19.33 -17.60
N GLU A 173 9.78 18.75 -16.42
CA GLU A 173 8.92 18.98 -15.27
C GLU A 173 9.79 18.89 -14.01
N LEU A 174 10.13 20.04 -13.44
CA LEU A 174 11.01 20.11 -12.28
C LEU A 174 10.27 19.78 -11.00
N PHE A 175 10.97 19.21 -10.05
CA PHE A 175 10.47 19.02 -8.69
C PHE A 175 10.17 20.39 -8.05
N THR A 176 9.17 20.42 -7.19
CA THR A 176 8.68 21.62 -6.52
C THR A 176 8.89 21.61 -5.00
N SER A 177 9.45 20.52 -4.48
CA SER A 177 9.72 20.34 -3.06
C SER A 177 11.10 19.73 -2.86
N PRO A 178 11.90 20.14 -1.85
CA PRO A 178 13.19 19.54 -1.53
C PRO A 178 13.03 18.06 -1.12
N TYR A 179 11.88 17.67 -0.59
CA TYR A 179 11.58 16.30 -0.21
C TYR A 179 11.48 15.37 -1.42
N GLN A 180 11.05 15.86 -2.60
CA GLN A 180 11.06 15.08 -3.84
C GLN A 180 12.48 14.74 -4.29
N TYR A 181 13.47 15.62 -4.04
CA TYR A 181 14.88 15.29 -4.32
C TYR A 181 15.38 14.19 -3.39
N ILE A 182 15.04 14.24 -2.10
CA ILE A 182 15.40 13.18 -1.14
C ILE A 182 14.72 11.87 -1.52
N ALA A 183 13.44 11.89 -1.90
CA ALA A 183 12.69 10.71 -2.32
C ALA A 183 13.27 10.06 -3.58
N ALA A 184 13.79 10.87 -4.52
CA ALA A 184 14.36 10.39 -5.78
C ALA A 184 15.77 9.80 -5.65
N ASP A 185 16.52 10.13 -4.60
CA ASP A 185 17.88 9.61 -4.32
C ASP A 185 17.78 8.21 -3.68
N ALA A 186 17.46 7.22 -4.50
CA ALA A 186 17.23 5.86 -4.04
C ALA A 186 18.51 5.16 -3.57
N ASN A 187 19.67 5.54 -4.09
CA ASN A 187 20.96 4.96 -3.75
C ASN A 187 21.73 5.74 -2.65
N ASN A 188 21.10 6.81 -2.11
CA ASN A 188 21.63 7.64 -1.01
C ASN A 188 23.00 8.27 -1.32
N THR A 189 23.18 8.77 -2.54
CA THR A 189 24.44 9.43 -2.99
C THR A 189 24.37 10.95 -2.91
N GLN A 190 23.26 11.52 -2.44
CA GLN A 190 23.01 12.96 -2.39
C GLN A 190 22.96 13.61 -3.79
N THR A 191 22.62 12.81 -4.80
CA THR A 191 22.45 13.26 -6.19
C THR A 191 21.42 12.40 -6.88
N ILE A 192 20.65 12.99 -7.81
CA ILE A 192 19.68 12.25 -8.62
C ILE A 192 20.29 11.94 -9.98
N SER A 193 20.24 10.69 -10.39
CA SER A 193 20.83 10.19 -11.64
C SER A 193 20.03 9.04 -12.24
N ALA A 194 20.46 8.55 -13.39
CA ALA A 194 19.89 7.34 -14.01
C ALA A 194 20.06 6.08 -13.13
N ILE A 195 21.02 6.07 -12.20
CA ILE A 195 21.24 4.93 -11.29
C ILE A 195 20.06 4.81 -10.34
N ASP A 196 19.52 5.92 -9.86
CA ASP A 196 18.35 5.93 -8.96
C ASP A 196 17.12 5.36 -9.65
N LEU A 197 16.90 5.72 -10.92
CA LEU A 197 15.83 5.12 -11.74
C LEU A 197 15.98 3.59 -11.85
N ILE A 198 17.22 3.09 -12.00
CA ILE A 198 17.50 1.65 -12.07
C ILE A 198 17.20 0.99 -10.72
N GLU A 199 17.61 1.59 -9.59
CA GLU A 199 17.36 1.06 -8.25
C GLU A 199 15.85 1.00 -7.95
N ILE A 200 15.13 2.09 -8.22
CA ILE A 200 13.67 2.15 -8.06
C ILE A 200 12.98 1.10 -8.95
N ARG A 201 13.38 0.96 -10.22
CA ARG A 201 12.81 -0.05 -11.12
C ARG A 201 13.03 -1.47 -10.59
N LYS A 202 14.21 -1.80 -10.08
CA LYS A 202 14.48 -3.11 -9.49
C LYS A 202 13.60 -3.41 -8.28
N LEU A 203 13.29 -2.40 -7.47
CA LEU A 203 12.33 -2.53 -6.36
C LEU A 203 10.91 -2.78 -6.88
N ILE A 204 10.44 -2.01 -7.88
CA ILE A 204 9.13 -2.20 -8.51
C ILE A 204 9.01 -3.61 -9.10
N LEU A 205 10.05 -4.08 -9.76
CA LEU A 205 10.11 -5.42 -10.38
C LEU A 205 10.22 -6.57 -9.37
N GLY A 206 10.41 -6.28 -8.08
CA GLY A 206 10.61 -7.31 -7.04
C GLY A 206 11.96 -8.02 -7.15
N ILE A 207 12.91 -7.48 -7.94
CA ILE A 207 14.32 -7.93 -7.96
C ILE A 207 14.99 -7.57 -6.63
N TYR A 208 14.64 -6.40 -6.09
CA TYR A 208 14.98 -5.98 -4.75
C TYR A 208 13.74 -6.10 -3.86
N THR A 209 13.94 -6.57 -2.64
CA THR A 209 12.93 -6.52 -1.57
C THR A 209 13.00 -5.22 -0.79
N GLU A 210 14.19 -4.59 -0.77
CA GLU A 210 14.50 -3.31 -0.14
C GLU A 210 15.62 -2.60 -0.90
N PHE A 211 15.79 -1.31 -0.72
CA PHE A 211 16.92 -0.57 -1.32
C PHE A 211 18.24 -1.01 -0.67
N PRO A 212 19.29 -1.37 -1.46
CA PRO A 212 20.56 -1.86 -0.91
C PRO A 212 21.34 -0.83 -0.06
N SER A 213 21.15 0.45 -0.34
CA SER A 213 21.94 1.55 0.26
C SER A 213 21.09 2.63 0.90
N ASN A 214 19.78 2.43 1.00
CA ASN A 214 18.86 3.40 1.59
C ASN A 214 17.76 2.71 2.38
N LYS A 215 17.12 3.46 3.28
CA LYS A 215 15.95 3.01 4.03
C LYS A 215 14.66 3.24 3.22
N SER A 216 13.58 2.60 3.62
CA SER A 216 12.25 2.84 3.04
C SER A 216 11.75 4.26 3.31
N TRP A 217 12.00 4.76 4.51
CA TRP A 217 11.67 6.11 4.94
C TRP A 217 12.90 6.83 5.45
N ARG A 218 13.03 8.11 5.13
CA ARG A 218 13.98 9.06 5.71
C ARG A 218 13.19 10.11 6.49
N PHE A 219 13.76 10.61 7.55
CA PHE A 219 13.09 11.59 8.40
C PHE A 219 13.95 12.85 8.46
N VAL A 220 13.32 13.99 8.24
CA VAL A 220 13.97 15.30 8.25
C VAL A 220 13.39 16.09 9.41
N GLU A 221 14.22 16.66 10.26
CA GLU A 221 13.78 17.59 11.31
C GLU A 221 12.90 18.70 10.71
N LYS A 222 11.66 18.85 11.23
CA LYS A 222 10.71 19.83 10.70
C LYS A 222 11.23 21.24 10.94
N GLY A 223 11.28 22.05 9.88
CA GLY A 223 11.84 23.40 9.94
C GLY A 223 13.34 23.47 9.71
N PHE A 224 14.02 22.34 9.47
CA PHE A 224 15.41 22.35 9.05
C PHE A 224 15.55 23.13 7.72
N PRO A 225 16.44 24.13 7.65
CA PRO A 225 16.61 24.95 6.45
C PRO A 225 17.28 24.14 5.34
N MET A 226 16.53 23.74 4.33
CA MET A 226 17.03 23.02 3.16
C MET A 226 17.07 23.91 1.94
N ASP A 227 18.10 23.74 1.11
CA ASP A 227 18.09 24.25 -0.25
C ASP A 227 17.08 23.45 -1.13
N MET A 228 16.40 24.13 -2.03
CA MET A 228 15.36 23.51 -2.85
C MET A 228 15.90 22.38 -3.75
N GLU A 229 17.03 22.63 -4.41
CA GLU A 229 17.61 21.70 -5.39
C GLU A 229 18.71 20.81 -4.78
N HIS A 230 19.27 21.22 -3.64
CA HIS A 230 20.33 20.54 -2.91
C HIS A 230 19.99 20.42 -1.43
N PRO A 231 18.99 19.55 -1.07
CA PRO A 231 18.52 19.45 0.31
C PRO A 231 19.53 18.83 1.28
N TRP A 232 20.63 18.28 0.79
CA TRP A 232 21.65 17.62 1.59
C TRP A 232 22.79 18.56 2.02
N PRO A 233 23.41 18.33 3.20
CA PRO A 233 22.96 17.41 4.24
C PRO A 233 21.75 17.95 5.00
N PHE A 234 20.94 17.05 5.56
CA PHE A 234 19.84 17.39 6.47
C PHE A 234 19.95 16.58 7.77
N ASN A 235 19.31 17.07 8.84
CA ASN A 235 19.28 16.37 10.11
C ASN A 235 18.18 15.32 10.12
N GLU A 236 18.55 14.07 10.45
CA GLU A 236 17.61 12.96 10.69
C GLU A 236 17.31 12.76 12.18
N ASN A 237 17.97 13.52 13.04
CA ASN A 237 17.82 13.45 14.49
C ASN A 237 17.64 14.86 15.04
N ILE A 238 16.94 14.99 16.15
CA ILE A 238 16.86 16.22 16.93
C ILE A 238 17.76 16.08 18.14
N GLU A 239 18.74 16.97 18.26
CA GLU A 239 19.65 17.05 19.42
C GLU A 239 19.13 18.08 20.41
N LEU A 240 19.03 17.69 21.68
CA LEU A 240 18.55 18.50 22.79
C LEU A 240 19.65 18.58 23.85
N PRO A 241 20.64 19.49 23.71
CA PRO A 241 21.71 19.62 24.67
C PRO A 241 21.20 20.26 25.96
N ASP A 242 21.68 19.77 27.10
CA ASP A 242 21.43 20.30 28.43
C ASP A 242 19.94 20.59 28.69
N LEU A 243 19.12 19.52 28.59
CA LEU A 243 17.66 19.63 28.68
C LEU A 243 17.22 20.36 29.97
N ALA A 244 16.69 21.58 29.82
CA ALA A 244 16.28 22.42 30.93
C ALA A 244 14.80 22.85 30.91
N ALA A 245 14.07 22.52 29.82
CA ALA A 245 12.66 22.90 29.65
C ALA A 245 11.72 21.86 30.26
N ASP A 246 10.67 22.28 30.94
CA ASP A 246 9.66 21.40 31.55
C ASP A 246 8.90 20.58 30.50
N SER A 247 8.76 21.10 29.28
CA SER A 247 8.17 20.38 28.17
C SER A 247 8.64 20.91 26.82
N LEU A 248 8.96 20.02 25.88
CA LEU A 248 9.26 20.30 24.47
C LEU A 248 8.30 19.48 23.63
N MET A 249 7.23 20.14 23.09
CA MET A 249 6.10 19.49 22.42
C MET A 249 6.19 19.54 20.90
N HIS A 250 7.26 20.09 20.32
CA HIS A 250 7.42 20.29 18.89
C HIS A 250 8.77 19.74 18.39
N ASN A 251 9.05 18.48 18.73
CA ASN A 251 10.18 17.76 18.17
C ASN A 251 9.71 16.99 16.94
N ASP A 252 9.33 17.74 15.91
CA ASP A 252 8.58 17.24 14.77
C ASP A 252 9.49 16.81 13.63
N PHE A 253 9.07 15.84 12.85
CA PHE A 253 9.79 15.38 11.65
C PHE A 253 8.86 15.36 10.44
N VAL A 254 9.48 15.54 9.27
CA VAL A 254 8.88 15.24 7.97
C VAL A 254 9.42 13.91 7.48
N GLY A 255 8.54 12.92 7.32
CA GLY A 255 8.90 11.63 6.76
C GLY A 255 8.84 11.63 5.24
N VAL A 256 9.90 11.15 4.61
CA VAL A 256 10.07 11.07 3.17
C VAL A 256 10.14 9.61 2.75
N LYS A 257 9.16 9.16 1.95
CA LYS A 257 9.15 7.81 1.38
C LYS A 257 10.12 7.75 0.20
N ILE A 258 11.17 6.94 0.33
CA ILE A 258 12.15 6.79 -0.75
C ILE A 258 11.55 6.04 -1.94
N GLY A 259 11.76 6.59 -3.13
CA GLY A 259 11.22 6.11 -4.39
C GLY A 259 9.85 6.68 -4.76
N ASP A 260 9.15 7.37 -3.84
CA ASP A 260 7.84 7.98 -4.07
C ASP A 260 7.96 9.51 -4.22
N VAL A 261 8.02 10.00 -5.45
CA VAL A 261 8.06 11.45 -5.76
C VAL A 261 6.69 12.02 -6.07
N ASN A 262 5.65 11.17 -6.09
CA ASN A 262 4.29 11.55 -6.44
C ASN A 262 3.34 11.60 -5.22
N HIS A 263 3.85 11.32 -4.02
CA HIS A 263 3.12 11.30 -2.75
C HIS A 263 1.96 10.30 -2.71
N SER A 264 2.16 9.13 -3.33
CA SER A 264 1.15 8.06 -3.38
C SER A 264 1.30 7.03 -2.27
N ALA A 265 2.38 7.09 -1.48
CA ALA A 265 2.59 6.21 -0.35
C ALA A 265 1.51 6.41 0.73
N LYS A 266 1.04 5.30 1.27
CA LYS A 266 0.14 5.32 2.43
C LYS A 266 0.95 5.57 3.68
N ALA A 267 0.76 6.71 4.30
CA ALA A 267 1.46 7.09 5.51
C ALA A 267 0.98 6.31 6.74
N ASN A 268 -0.29 5.86 6.74
CA ASN A 268 -0.86 5.01 7.78
C ASN A 268 -1.78 3.92 7.21
N VAL A 269 -2.04 2.87 8.00
CA VAL A 269 -2.83 1.70 7.58
C VAL A 269 -4.29 2.00 7.28
N ASN A 270 -4.83 3.10 7.82
CA ASN A 270 -6.22 3.51 7.61
C ASN A 270 -6.40 4.41 6.37
N GLN A 271 -5.31 4.80 5.71
CA GLN A 271 -5.38 5.65 4.53
C GLN A 271 -5.85 4.83 3.32
N ILE A 272 -7.12 4.96 2.99
CA ILE A 272 -7.71 4.35 1.79
C ILE A 272 -7.56 5.35 0.65
N LEU A 273 -6.60 5.11 -0.24
CA LEU A 273 -6.50 5.88 -1.48
C LEU A 273 -7.68 5.49 -2.38
N PRO A 274 -8.52 6.45 -2.80
CA PRO A 274 -9.67 6.13 -3.63
C PRO A 274 -9.22 5.65 -5.02
N ARG A 275 -9.43 4.35 -5.30
CA ARG A 275 -9.29 3.78 -6.65
C ARG A 275 -10.57 3.89 -7.48
N SER A 276 -11.61 4.51 -6.92
CA SER A 276 -12.92 4.62 -7.54
C SER A 276 -12.88 5.59 -8.73
N GLY A 277 -13.27 5.09 -9.90
CA GLY A 277 -13.42 5.90 -11.11
C GLY A 277 -12.20 5.94 -12.04
N ARG A 278 -11.13 5.17 -11.79
CA ARG A 278 -10.02 5.05 -12.74
C ARG A 278 -10.50 4.43 -14.04
N ARG A 279 -10.07 4.99 -15.16
CA ARG A 279 -10.29 4.43 -16.49
C ARG A 279 -9.48 3.14 -16.65
N VAL A 280 -9.99 2.18 -17.42
CA VAL A 280 -9.33 0.90 -17.64
C VAL A 280 -8.66 0.86 -19.01
N LEU A 281 -7.37 0.52 -19.02
CA LEU A 281 -6.63 0.15 -20.22
C LEU A 281 -6.77 -1.36 -20.45
N ASN A 282 -7.42 -1.74 -21.53
CA ASN A 282 -7.57 -3.14 -21.92
C ASN A 282 -6.38 -3.54 -22.82
N VAL A 283 -5.37 -4.21 -22.26
CA VAL A 283 -4.25 -4.77 -22.99
C VAL A 283 -4.73 -6.02 -23.74
N GLN A 284 -4.57 -6.03 -25.07
CA GLN A 284 -4.99 -7.15 -25.90
C GLN A 284 -3.89 -8.22 -25.89
N LEU A 285 -4.29 -9.47 -25.62
CA LEU A 285 -3.44 -10.64 -25.71
C LEU A 285 -3.65 -11.30 -27.09
N ASP A 286 -2.64 -11.21 -27.94
CA ASP A 286 -2.56 -11.93 -29.22
C ASP A 286 -1.58 -13.10 -29.04
N ALA A 287 -2.12 -14.32 -29.10
CA ALA A 287 -1.37 -15.56 -28.91
C ALA A 287 -2.04 -16.70 -29.71
N PRO A 288 -1.30 -17.78 -30.04
CA PRO A 288 -1.90 -19.00 -30.58
C PRO A 288 -2.96 -19.55 -29.62
N GLU A 289 -4.01 -20.15 -30.16
CA GLU A 289 -5.08 -20.74 -29.34
C GLU A 289 -4.55 -21.87 -28.44
N SER A 290 -3.66 -22.70 -28.98
CA SER A 290 -3.06 -23.84 -28.25
C SER A 290 -1.60 -23.99 -28.54
N VAL A 291 -0.90 -24.63 -27.62
CA VAL A 291 0.53 -25.00 -27.70
C VAL A 291 0.69 -26.43 -27.22
N GLU A 292 1.67 -27.15 -27.80
CA GLU A 292 2.11 -28.46 -27.31
C GLU A 292 3.34 -28.34 -26.42
N ALA A 293 3.50 -29.27 -25.46
CA ALA A 293 4.68 -29.31 -24.60
C ALA A 293 5.97 -29.39 -25.44
N GLY A 294 6.96 -28.57 -25.07
CA GLY A 294 8.23 -28.44 -25.80
C GLY A 294 8.22 -27.47 -26.98
N GLN A 295 7.10 -26.85 -27.29
CA GLN A 295 7.03 -25.83 -28.34
C GLN A 295 7.31 -24.42 -27.80
N MET A 296 7.92 -23.60 -28.65
CA MET A 296 8.04 -22.16 -28.44
C MET A 296 6.74 -21.46 -28.80
N VAL A 297 6.32 -20.52 -27.97
CA VAL A 297 5.15 -19.70 -28.23
C VAL A 297 5.48 -18.21 -28.12
N ASP A 298 5.11 -17.45 -29.14
CA ASP A 298 5.20 -16.00 -29.16
C ASP A 298 3.85 -15.40 -28.74
N VAL A 299 3.89 -14.52 -27.76
CA VAL A 299 2.74 -13.82 -27.19
C VAL A 299 2.95 -12.33 -27.38
N ARG A 300 1.91 -11.62 -27.81
CA ARG A 300 1.94 -10.16 -27.98
C ARG A 300 0.94 -9.51 -27.04
N LEU A 301 1.41 -8.52 -26.31
CA LEU A 301 0.58 -7.64 -25.48
C LEU A 301 0.49 -6.29 -26.20
N ARG A 302 -0.71 -5.94 -26.67
CA ARG A 302 -0.95 -4.72 -27.43
C ARG A 302 -1.73 -3.71 -26.60
N MET A 303 -1.20 -2.52 -26.42
CA MET A 303 -1.91 -1.40 -25.84
C MET A 303 -2.78 -0.71 -26.91
N PRO A 304 -4.08 -0.53 -26.69
CA PRO A 304 -5.00 0.11 -27.65
C PRO A 304 -4.79 1.62 -27.77
N GLU A 305 -4.17 2.22 -26.76
CA GLU A 305 -3.81 3.64 -26.72
C GLU A 305 -2.36 3.81 -26.23
N SER A 306 -1.79 4.96 -26.53
CA SER A 306 -0.44 5.31 -26.13
C SER A 306 -0.39 5.65 -24.64
N VAL A 307 0.60 5.10 -23.94
CA VAL A 307 0.89 5.39 -22.52
C VAL A 307 2.31 5.90 -22.36
N GLU A 308 2.56 6.67 -21.33
CA GLU A 308 3.89 7.18 -20.98
C GLU A 308 4.68 6.19 -20.11
N GLY A 309 3.97 5.30 -19.44
CA GLY A 309 4.54 4.21 -18.66
C GLY A 309 3.50 3.19 -18.27
N PHE A 310 3.95 2.01 -17.89
CA PHE A 310 3.11 0.95 -17.36
C PHE A 310 3.88 0.02 -16.42
N GLN A 311 3.13 -0.66 -15.59
CA GLN A 311 3.62 -1.73 -14.75
C GLN A 311 2.52 -2.76 -14.50
N TRP A 312 2.89 -4.04 -14.36
CA TRP A 312 2.00 -5.14 -13.97
C TRP A 312 2.78 -6.41 -13.65
N THR A 313 2.07 -7.38 -13.10
CA THR A 313 2.54 -8.74 -12.92
C THR A 313 1.82 -9.65 -13.89
N LEU A 314 2.55 -10.52 -14.59
CA LEU A 314 2.01 -11.66 -15.31
C LEU A 314 2.28 -12.93 -14.51
N GLU A 315 1.25 -13.71 -14.27
CA GLU A 315 1.37 -15.08 -13.79
C GLU A 315 1.25 -16.03 -14.98
N THR A 316 2.18 -16.97 -15.10
CA THR A 316 2.21 -17.96 -16.18
C THR A 316 2.18 -19.38 -15.59
N GLU A 317 1.31 -20.21 -16.13
CA GLU A 317 1.20 -21.61 -15.72
C GLU A 317 1.64 -22.53 -16.86
N GLY A 318 2.70 -23.30 -16.63
CA GLY A 318 3.25 -24.20 -17.64
C GLY A 318 3.95 -23.53 -18.82
N LEU A 319 4.34 -22.26 -18.68
CA LEU A 319 5.13 -21.49 -19.64
C LEU A 319 6.41 -20.97 -18.98
N SER A 320 7.57 -21.34 -19.52
CA SER A 320 8.87 -20.78 -19.12
C SER A 320 9.21 -19.59 -19.98
N PHE A 321 9.53 -18.44 -19.37
CA PHE A 321 9.93 -17.24 -20.06
C PHE A 321 11.30 -17.42 -20.74
N GLU A 322 11.44 -16.96 -21.99
CA GLU A 322 12.66 -17.05 -22.78
C GLU A 322 13.21 -15.67 -23.16
N SER A 323 12.35 -14.77 -23.64
CA SER A 323 12.81 -13.43 -24.04
C SER A 323 11.67 -12.43 -24.15
N ILE A 324 12.05 -11.15 -24.08
CA ILE A 324 11.18 -10.00 -24.34
C ILE A 324 11.76 -9.15 -25.47
N SER A 325 10.89 -8.56 -26.28
CA SER A 325 11.26 -7.56 -27.28
C SER A 325 10.08 -6.64 -27.59
N SER A 326 10.36 -5.51 -28.23
CA SER A 326 9.35 -4.61 -28.77
C SER A 326 9.91 -3.86 -29.97
N GLU A 327 9.10 -3.66 -30.99
CA GLU A 327 9.43 -2.82 -32.16
C GLU A 327 9.08 -1.35 -31.88
N THR A 328 8.17 -1.09 -30.96
CA THR A 328 7.60 0.23 -30.70
C THR A 328 8.05 0.84 -29.37
N LEU A 329 8.58 0.01 -28.47
CA LEU A 329 9.07 0.43 -27.16
C LEU A 329 10.57 0.12 -27.09
N LYS A 330 11.34 1.01 -26.50
CA LYS A 330 12.71 0.71 -26.07
C LYS A 330 12.62 -0.14 -24.81
N MET A 331 12.50 -1.44 -24.98
CA MET A 331 12.26 -2.39 -23.91
C MET A 331 13.17 -3.61 -24.06
N ASP A 332 13.82 -3.97 -22.98
CA ASP A 332 14.73 -5.12 -22.88
C ASP A 332 14.54 -5.82 -21.52
N GLU A 333 15.44 -6.74 -21.18
CA GLU A 333 15.41 -7.52 -19.95
C GLU A 333 15.52 -6.67 -18.66
N SER A 334 16.03 -5.43 -18.75
CA SER A 334 16.08 -4.53 -17.58
C SER A 334 14.71 -4.02 -17.13
N HIS A 335 13.69 -4.21 -17.96
CA HIS A 335 12.30 -3.81 -17.71
C HIS A 335 11.44 -4.92 -17.14
N ILE A 336 12.02 -6.09 -16.87
CA ILE A 336 11.33 -7.25 -16.30
C ILE A 336 12.04 -7.78 -15.07
N GLY A 337 11.25 -8.42 -14.21
CA GLY A 337 11.73 -9.19 -13.07
C GLY A 337 11.04 -10.56 -13.03
N MET A 338 11.71 -11.51 -12.43
CA MET A 338 11.18 -12.88 -12.20
C MET A 338 11.39 -13.21 -10.72
N PRO A 339 10.57 -12.64 -9.82
CA PRO A 339 10.73 -12.84 -8.38
C PRO A 339 10.48 -14.27 -7.95
N GLU A 340 9.63 -15.01 -8.68
CA GLU A 340 9.28 -16.40 -8.43
C GLU A 340 9.03 -17.13 -9.77
N ASP A 341 9.06 -18.47 -9.74
CA ASP A 341 8.75 -19.29 -10.92
C ASP A 341 7.32 -19.02 -11.42
N GLY A 342 7.18 -18.73 -12.70
CA GLY A 342 5.89 -18.42 -13.30
C GLY A 342 5.37 -17.00 -13.03
N VAL A 343 6.13 -16.16 -12.35
CA VAL A 343 5.78 -14.76 -12.07
C VAL A 343 6.73 -13.83 -12.81
N ILE A 344 6.20 -13.00 -13.67
CA ILE A 344 6.95 -12.01 -14.46
C ILE A 344 6.41 -10.62 -14.12
N THR A 345 7.23 -9.78 -13.58
CA THR A 345 6.90 -8.36 -13.35
C THR A 345 7.42 -7.51 -14.49
N MET A 346 6.71 -6.46 -14.82
CA MET A 346 7.08 -5.53 -15.88
C MET A 346 6.97 -4.08 -15.39
N SER A 347 7.97 -3.26 -15.74
CA SER A 347 7.96 -1.82 -15.50
C SER A 347 8.67 -1.12 -16.65
N TRP A 348 7.94 -0.31 -17.39
CA TRP A 348 8.44 0.43 -18.52
C TRP A 348 7.95 1.88 -18.48
N ASN A 349 8.81 2.82 -18.85
CA ASN A 349 8.45 4.22 -19.08
C ASN A 349 9.14 4.75 -20.35
N ALA A 350 8.47 5.66 -21.04
CA ALA A 350 8.94 6.23 -22.29
C ALA A 350 10.20 7.08 -22.06
N GLU A 351 11.27 6.80 -22.79
CA GLU A 351 12.49 7.59 -22.75
C GLU A 351 12.40 8.85 -23.62
N ASP A 352 11.62 8.80 -24.69
CA ASP A 352 11.47 9.88 -25.68
C ASP A 352 10.05 9.93 -26.25
N GLU A 353 9.81 10.88 -27.17
CA GLU A 353 8.51 11.05 -27.83
C GLU A 353 8.19 9.95 -28.85
N GLU A 354 9.19 9.30 -29.45
CA GLU A 354 8.97 8.21 -30.38
C GLU A 354 8.39 6.99 -29.68
N SER A 355 8.83 6.71 -28.45
CA SER A 355 8.32 5.62 -27.62
C SER A 355 6.87 5.82 -27.17
N ARG A 356 6.33 7.04 -27.30
CA ARG A 356 4.93 7.41 -26.97
C ARG A 356 3.96 7.22 -28.12
N GLY A 357 4.41 6.69 -29.25
CA GLY A 357 3.57 6.49 -30.43
C GLY A 357 2.40 5.54 -30.19
N ALA A 358 1.38 5.60 -31.05
CA ALA A 358 0.26 4.66 -31.05
C ALA A 358 0.71 3.25 -31.43
N GLY A 359 0.02 2.22 -30.92
CA GLY A 359 0.28 0.84 -31.27
C GLY A 359 1.46 0.21 -30.51
N GLN A 360 1.64 0.61 -29.26
CA GLN A 360 2.65 0.01 -28.39
C GLN A 360 2.40 -1.50 -28.21
N VAL A 361 3.42 -2.32 -28.49
CA VAL A 361 3.34 -3.78 -28.45
C VAL A 361 4.55 -4.35 -27.71
N VAL A 362 4.29 -5.24 -26.76
CA VAL A 362 5.31 -6.05 -26.10
C VAL A 362 5.23 -7.47 -26.64
N HIS A 363 6.36 -8.01 -27.08
CA HIS A 363 6.51 -9.39 -27.53
C HIS A 363 7.19 -10.21 -26.44
N LEU A 364 6.55 -11.29 -26.03
CA LEU A 364 7.05 -12.25 -25.05
C LEU A 364 7.19 -13.60 -25.72
N ARG A 365 8.30 -14.26 -25.51
CA ARG A 365 8.55 -15.63 -25.98
C ARG A 365 8.64 -16.56 -24.79
N PHE A 366 7.96 -17.68 -24.90
CA PHE A 366 7.92 -18.73 -23.88
C PHE A 366 8.21 -20.09 -24.47
N MET A 367 8.75 -21.00 -23.65
CA MET A 367 8.77 -22.43 -23.88
C MET A 367 7.61 -23.07 -23.13
N ALA A 368 6.76 -23.81 -23.80
CA ALA A 368 5.66 -24.53 -23.13
C ALA A 368 6.16 -25.79 -22.44
N ALA A 369 6.01 -25.89 -21.15
CA ALA A 369 6.31 -27.08 -20.36
C ALA A 369 5.19 -28.11 -20.44
N VAL A 370 3.96 -27.68 -20.69
CA VAL A 370 2.76 -28.52 -20.83
C VAL A 370 1.95 -28.07 -22.04
N SER A 371 1.15 -28.99 -22.62
CA SER A 371 0.21 -28.63 -23.69
C SER A 371 -1.02 -27.96 -23.10
N GLY A 372 -1.53 -26.93 -23.77
CA GLY A 372 -2.72 -26.21 -23.28
C GLY A 372 -3.17 -25.05 -24.14
N ASN A 373 -4.22 -24.36 -23.69
CA ASN A 373 -4.69 -23.10 -24.28
C ASN A 373 -3.88 -21.93 -23.72
N VAL A 374 -3.08 -21.29 -24.58
CA VAL A 374 -2.09 -20.26 -24.18
C VAL A 374 -2.71 -19.12 -23.37
N ALA A 375 -3.89 -18.70 -23.76
CA ALA A 375 -4.51 -17.59 -23.08
C ALA A 375 -5.10 -17.95 -21.68
N GLN A 376 -5.27 -19.23 -21.37
CA GLN A 376 -5.61 -19.69 -20.02
C GLN A 376 -4.35 -19.83 -19.15
N MET A 377 -3.20 -19.98 -19.79
CA MET A 377 -1.89 -20.11 -19.12
C MET A 377 -1.29 -18.76 -18.71
N ILE A 378 -1.89 -17.64 -19.08
CA ILE A 378 -1.37 -16.29 -18.78
C ILE A 378 -2.48 -15.47 -18.09
N ARG A 379 -2.15 -14.88 -16.95
CA ARG A 379 -2.99 -13.94 -16.19
C ARG A 379 -2.21 -12.67 -15.90
N LEU A 380 -2.87 -11.53 -16.04
CA LEU A 380 -2.35 -10.24 -15.59
C LEU A 380 -2.94 -9.93 -14.22
N THR A 381 -2.07 -9.69 -13.25
CA THR A 381 -2.42 -9.52 -11.84
C THR A 381 -1.67 -8.34 -11.22
N SER A 382 -1.95 -8.07 -9.95
CA SER A 382 -1.22 -7.11 -9.11
C SER A 382 -0.48 -7.82 -7.95
N LEU A 383 -0.08 -9.07 -8.15
CA LEU A 383 0.51 -9.91 -7.08
C LEU A 383 1.78 -9.28 -6.49
N VAL A 384 2.69 -8.80 -7.34
CA VAL A 384 3.95 -8.17 -6.93
C VAL A 384 3.92 -6.67 -7.20
N THR A 385 3.51 -6.31 -8.41
CA THR A 385 3.47 -4.94 -8.92
C THR A 385 2.04 -4.63 -9.34
N GLU A 386 1.50 -3.53 -8.85
CA GLU A 386 0.14 -3.07 -9.20
C GLU A 386 -0.02 -2.95 -10.71
N ALA A 387 -1.15 -3.43 -11.23
CA ALA A 387 -1.45 -3.39 -12.67
C ALA A 387 -1.95 -2.00 -13.06
N GLU A 388 -1.03 -1.12 -13.44
CA GLU A 388 -1.29 0.28 -13.76
C GLU A 388 -0.59 0.71 -15.05
N ALA A 389 -1.19 1.69 -15.72
CA ALA A 389 -0.57 2.42 -16.83
C ALA A 389 -0.80 3.93 -16.65
N TYR A 390 0.04 4.74 -17.27
CA TYR A 390 0.09 6.18 -17.06
C TYR A 390 0.01 6.91 -18.38
N THR A 391 -0.96 7.83 -18.49
CA THR A 391 -1.10 8.67 -19.68
C THR A 391 -0.09 9.83 -19.65
N THR A 392 0.12 10.47 -20.78
CA THR A 392 0.95 11.69 -20.89
C THR A 392 0.42 12.86 -20.04
N ALA A 393 -0.87 12.82 -19.68
CA ALA A 393 -1.49 13.79 -18.78
C ALA A 393 -1.30 13.44 -17.29
N GLY A 394 -0.62 12.31 -16.97
CA GLY A 394 -0.42 11.85 -15.60
C GLY A 394 -1.63 11.12 -15.00
N GLU A 395 -2.65 10.76 -15.82
CA GLU A 395 -3.78 9.95 -15.38
C GLU A 395 -3.32 8.51 -15.15
N ILE A 396 -3.73 7.91 -14.03
CA ILE A 396 -3.47 6.50 -13.71
C ILE A 396 -4.64 5.66 -14.23
N LEU A 397 -4.31 4.65 -15.03
CA LEU A 397 -5.24 3.68 -15.60
C LEU A 397 -5.08 2.34 -14.90
N ASP A 398 -6.20 1.69 -14.55
CA ASP A 398 -6.17 0.28 -14.18
C ASP A 398 -5.94 -0.57 -15.44
N VAL A 399 -5.12 -1.62 -15.36
CA VAL A 399 -4.79 -2.46 -16.53
C VAL A 399 -5.48 -3.81 -16.44
N ARG A 400 -6.03 -4.27 -17.57
CA ARG A 400 -6.63 -5.61 -17.71
C ARG A 400 -6.18 -6.28 -18.98
N LEU A 401 -6.02 -7.60 -18.91
CA LEU A 401 -5.69 -8.44 -20.06
C LEU A 401 -6.95 -8.90 -20.78
N ARG A 402 -6.99 -8.73 -22.10
CA ARG A 402 -8.04 -9.24 -22.98
C ARG A 402 -7.47 -10.04 -24.13
N LYS A 403 -8.16 -11.08 -24.53
CA LYS A 403 -7.82 -11.85 -25.74
C LYS A 403 -8.21 -11.06 -26.97
N ASP A 404 -7.38 -11.13 -28.01
CA ASP A 404 -7.69 -10.55 -29.31
C ASP A 404 -8.87 -11.31 -29.97
N GLY A 405 -9.84 -10.56 -30.53
CA GLY A 405 -11.01 -11.10 -31.22
C GLY A 405 -12.12 -11.71 -30.36
N GLN A 406 -11.99 -11.76 -29.04
CA GLN A 406 -13.13 -12.14 -28.16
C GLN A 406 -13.97 -10.92 -27.78
N ALA A 407 -15.29 -11.03 -28.01
CA ALA A 407 -16.21 -10.10 -27.39
C ALA A 407 -16.02 -10.14 -25.87
N PRO A 408 -16.18 -9.01 -25.17
CA PRO A 408 -16.14 -9.01 -23.72
C PRO A 408 -17.15 -10.02 -23.19
N GLU A 409 -16.73 -10.86 -22.24
CA GLU A 409 -17.68 -11.71 -21.52
C GLU A 409 -18.35 -10.88 -20.42
N PHE A 410 -19.60 -11.22 -20.09
CA PHE A 410 -20.26 -10.59 -18.97
C PHE A 410 -19.52 -10.92 -17.69
N ALA A 411 -19.08 -9.89 -16.96
CA ALA A 411 -18.42 -10.02 -15.67
C ALA A 411 -18.86 -8.92 -14.70
N LEU A 412 -19.07 -9.27 -13.44
CA LEU A 412 -19.27 -8.31 -12.35
C LEU A 412 -18.07 -8.40 -11.42
N TYR A 413 -17.41 -7.26 -11.17
CA TYR A 413 -16.22 -7.20 -10.32
C TYR A 413 -16.56 -6.80 -8.90
N GLN A 414 -15.62 -7.09 -7.98
CA GLN A 414 -15.71 -6.65 -6.59
C GLN A 414 -15.67 -5.13 -6.56
N ASN A 415 -16.52 -4.51 -5.75
CA ASN A 415 -16.46 -3.06 -5.55
C ASN A 415 -15.14 -2.66 -4.90
N THR A 416 -14.61 -1.50 -5.29
CA THR A 416 -13.33 -0.99 -4.77
C THR A 416 -13.47 0.49 -4.40
N PRO A 417 -13.09 0.86 -3.16
CA PRO A 417 -12.63 -0.01 -2.06
C PRO A 417 -13.74 -0.91 -1.49
N ASN A 418 -13.35 -1.99 -0.78
CA ASN A 418 -14.23 -2.83 0.03
C ASN A 418 -13.41 -3.44 1.19
N PRO A 419 -13.67 -3.10 2.46
CA PRO A 419 -14.72 -2.18 2.93
C PRO A 419 -14.57 -0.74 2.45
N TRP A 420 -15.65 0.06 2.53
CA TRP A 420 -15.67 1.45 2.09
C TRP A 420 -16.48 2.34 3.05
N ASN A 421 -16.23 3.68 3.06
CA ASN A 421 -16.87 4.63 3.97
C ASN A 421 -17.50 5.85 3.28
N ALA A 422 -16.92 6.38 2.23
CA ALA A 422 -17.40 7.57 1.54
C ALA A 422 -17.95 7.25 0.14
N GLN A 423 -17.16 6.55 -0.68
CA GLN A 423 -17.47 6.23 -2.05
C GLN A 423 -16.86 4.88 -2.43
N THR A 424 -17.53 4.13 -3.32
CA THR A 424 -17.00 2.92 -3.93
C THR A 424 -17.38 2.84 -5.39
N SER A 425 -16.58 2.16 -6.21
CA SER A 425 -16.81 1.89 -7.61
C SER A 425 -17.12 0.42 -7.84
N ILE A 426 -18.16 0.11 -8.60
CA ILE A 426 -18.52 -1.24 -9.04
C ILE A 426 -18.21 -1.35 -10.53
N GLY A 427 -17.17 -2.13 -10.87
CA GLY A 427 -16.81 -2.43 -12.24
C GLY A 427 -17.57 -3.64 -12.79
N PHE A 428 -17.84 -3.62 -14.11
CA PHE A 428 -18.43 -4.75 -14.82
C PHE A 428 -18.13 -4.70 -16.32
N ASP A 429 -18.11 -5.86 -16.95
CA ASP A 429 -17.97 -5.98 -18.41
C ASP A 429 -19.30 -6.41 -19.04
N LEU A 430 -19.59 -5.84 -20.23
CA LEU A 430 -20.75 -6.20 -21.04
C LEU A 430 -20.28 -6.75 -22.40
N PRO A 431 -20.90 -7.86 -22.89
CA PRO A 431 -20.59 -8.40 -24.22
C PRO A 431 -21.06 -7.49 -25.35
N ASN A 432 -22.15 -6.73 -25.15
CA ASN A 432 -22.74 -5.82 -26.13
C ASN A 432 -23.26 -4.56 -25.42
N ASP A 433 -23.57 -3.51 -26.19
CA ASP A 433 -24.33 -2.35 -25.69
C ASP A 433 -25.65 -2.82 -25.09
N ALA A 434 -25.92 -2.49 -23.83
CA ALA A 434 -27.14 -2.98 -23.15
C ALA A 434 -27.55 -2.08 -21.98
N ALA A 435 -28.86 -2.17 -21.68
CA ALA A 435 -29.39 -1.67 -20.41
C ALA A 435 -28.91 -2.53 -19.24
N VAL A 436 -28.46 -1.88 -18.18
CA VAL A 436 -28.01 -2.53 -16.97
C VAL A 436 -28.81 -2.04 -15.79
N LYS A 437 -29.18 -2.99 -14.94
CA LYS A 437 -29.81 -2.74 -13.64
C LYS A 437 -28.91 -3.25 -12.53
N LEU A 438 -28.40 -2.32 -11.70
CA LEU A 438 -27.69 -2.62 -10.47
C LEU A 438 -28.65 -2.46 -9.30
N THR A 439 -28.89 -3.53 -8.54
CA THR A 439 -29.72 -3.52 -7.34
C THR A 439 -28.89 -3.82 -6.12
N ILE A 440 -28.99 -2.99 -5.08
CA ILE A 440 -28.28 -3.12 -3.81
C ILE A 440 -29.26 -3.56 -2.75
N PHE A 441 -28.87 -4.57 -1.98
CA PHE A 441 -29.66 -5.18 -0.91
C PHE A 441 -28.92 -5.07 0.43
N ASP A 442 -29.64 -4.89 1.52
CA ASP A 442 -29.10 -5.11 2.86
C ASP A 442 -28.97 -6.61 3.17
N ALA A 443 -28.42 -6.93 4.34
CA ALA A 443 -28.22 -8.31 4.81
C ALA A 443 -29.56 -9.11 4.96
N THR A 444 -30.70 -8.42 5.03
CA THR A 444 -32.03 -9.05 5.13
C THR A 444 -32.65 -9.32 3.74
N GLY A 445 -31.99 -8.87 2.67
CA GLY A 445 -32.51 -8.95 1.29
C GLY A 445 -33.42 -7.80 0.90
N LYS A 446 -33.57 -6.77 1.71
CA LYS A 446 -34.35 -5.58 1.39
C LYS A 446 -33.55 -4.70 0.42
N VAL A 447 -34.23 -4.25 -0.66
CA VAL A 447 -33.63 -3.32 -1.62
C VAL A 447 -33.33 -1.98 -0.95
N VAL A 448 -32.08 -1.54 -1.04
CA VAL A 448 -31.58 -0.26 -0.52
C VAL A 448 -31.51 0.78 -1.63
N LYS A 449 -31.04 0.38 -2.82
CA LYS A 449 -30.90 1.27 -3.98
C LYS A 449 -30.97 0.48 -5.29
N THR A 450 -31.46 1.12 -6.34
CA THR A 450 -31.39 0.61 -7.71
C THR A 450 -30.88 1.70 -8.64
N VAL A 451 -29.98 1.32 -9.55
CA VAL A 451 -29.42 2.17 -10.61
C VAL A 451 -29.70 1.49 -11.94
N GLU A 452 -30.32 2.20 -12.89
CA GLU A 452 -30.61 1.69 -14.23
C GLU A 452 -30.10 2.69 -15.27
N ASN A 453 -29.20 2.24 -16.17
CA ASN A 453 -28.63 3.05 -17.25
C ASN A 453 -28.28 2.17 -18.46
N GLU A 454 -28.15 2.80 -19.64
CA GLU A 454 -27.55 2.20 -20.84
C GLU A 454 -26.02 2.30 -20.77
N PHE A 455 -25.32 1.19 -21.06
CA PHE A 455 -23.89 1.10 -21.08
C PHE A 455 -23.37 0.49 -22.38
N LYS A 456 -22.12 0.82 -22.71
CA LYS A 456 -21.46 0.30 -23.91
C LYS A 456 -20.87 -1.08 -23.69
N ALA A 457 -20.65 -1.82 -24.78
CA ALA A 457 -19.86 -3.05 -24.75
C ALA A 457 -18.48 -2.77 -24.15
N GLY A 458 -17.97 -3.71 -23.36
CA GLY A 458 -16.71 -3.60 -22.66
C GLY A 458 -16.87 -3.20 -21.21
N TYR A 459 -15.78 -2.68 -20.63
CA TYR A 459 -15.72 -2.32 -19.23
C TYR A 459 -16.47 -1.02 -18.92
N ASN A 460 -17.24 -1.08 -17.87
CA ASN A 460 -18.05 0.03 -17.35
C ASN A 460 -17.94 0.10 -15.83
N THR A 461 -18.28 1.25 -15.26
CA THR A 461 -18.31 1.46 -13.80
C THR A 461 -19.58 2.18 -13.35
N ILE A 462 -20.04 1.82 -12.15
CA ILE A 462 -21.08 2.56 -11.43
C ILE A 462 -20.47 3.01 -10.09
N ILE A 463 -20.54 4.30 -9.82
CA ILE A 463 -20.07 4.90 -8.57
C ILE A 463 -21.22 4.96 -7.59
N LEU A 464 -20.96 4.53 -6.35
CA LEU A 464 -21.90 4.63 -5.23
C LEU A 464 -21.31 5.53 -4.15
N ASN A 465 -22.12 6.43 -3.61
CA ASN A 465 -21.75 7.29 -2.49
C ASN A 465 -22.48 6.81 -1.20
N ALA A 466 -21.77 6.80 -0.08
CA ALA A 466 -22.32 6.32 1.19
C ALA A 466 -23.54 7.11 1.68
N HIS A 467 -23.60 8.42 1.38
CA HIS A 467 -24.75 9.27 1.73
C HIS A 467 -26.02 8.92 0.98
N GLU A 468 -25.95 8.21 -0.14
CA GLU A 468 -27.09 7.75 -0.94
C GLU A 468 -27.71 6.47 -0.39
N LEU A 469 -27.04 5.81 0.58
CA LEU A 469 -27.49 4.57 1.20
C LEU A 469 -28.00 4.81 2.62
N THR A 470 -29.14 4.23 2.94
CA THR A 470 -29.81 4.38 4.25
C THR A 470 -29.30 3.43 5.30
N THR A 471 -28.50 2.42 4.91
CA THR A 471 -27.97 1.35 5.78
C THR A 471 -26.45 1.30 5.71
N SER A 472 -25.82 0.70 6.71
CA SER A 472 -24.39 0.39 6.76
C SER A 472 -24.16 -1.07 7.11
N GLY A 473 -22.92 -1.54 7.07
CA GLY A 473 -22.56 -2.92 7.29
C GLY A 473 -22.55 -3.76 6.04
N VAL A 474 -22.80 -5.05 6.16
CA VAL A 474 -22.79 -6.01 5.05
C VAL A 474 -23.98 -5.77 4.14
N MET A 475 -23.71 -5.61 2.85
CA MET A 475 -24.69 -5.48 1.77
C MET A 475 -24.30 -6.36 0.59
N TYR A 476 -25.27 -6.62 -0.27
CA TYR A 476 -25.06 -7.33 -1.53
C TYR A 476 -25.50 -6.46 -2.68
N TYR A 477 -24.84 -6.59 -3.82
CA TYR A 477 -25.30 -5.96 -5.06
C TYR A 477 -25.42 -7.01 -6.15
N ARG A 478 -26.43 -6.83 -6.99
CA ARG A 478 -26.71 -7.66 -8.17
C ARG A 478 -26.75 -6.78 -9.39
N LEU A 479 -26.00 -7.18 -10.40
CA LEU A 479 -26.04 -6.60 -11.73
C LEU A 479 -26.83 -7.53 -12.65
N GLU A 480 -27.78 -6.96 -13.38
CA GLU A 480 -28.60 -7.65 -14.36
C GLU A 480 -28.53 -6.90 -15.69
N SER A 481 -28.36 -7.65 -16.81
CA SER A 481 -28.30 -7.11 -18.16
C SER A 481 -28.78 -8.18 -19.14
N GLY A 482 -30.01 -8.06 -19.68
CA GLY A 482 -30.61 -9.08 -20.49
C GLY A 482 -30.76 -10.42 -19.75
N GLU A 483 -30.10 -11.45 -20.25
CA GLU A 483 -30.08 -12.79 -19.64
C GLU A 483 -28.92 -12.98 -18.63
N TYR A 484 -28.02 -12.00 -18.51
CA TYR A 484 -26.90 -12.06 -17.61
C TYR A 484 -27.25 -11.53 -16.22
N SER A 485 -26.78 -12.22 -15.18
CA SER A 485 -26.92 -11.79 -13.80
C SER A 485 -25.74 -12.28 -12.95
N ALA A 486 -25.20 -11.40 -12.10
CA ALA A 486 -24.18 -11.73 -11.12
C ALA A 486 -24.37 -10.93 -9.84
N SER A 487 -23.89 -11.47 -8.71
CA SER A 487 -24.00 -10.82 -7.40
C SER A 487 -22.67 -10.86 -6.66
N LYS A 488 -22.41 -9.82 -5.85
CA LYS A 488 -21.22 -9.69 -4.99
C LYS A 488 -21.63 -9.11 -3.63
N LYS A 489 -20.75 -9.30 -2.64
CA LYS A 489 -20.86 -8.75 -1.28
C LYS A 489 -20.06 -7.45 -1.20
N MET A 490 -20.52 -6.47 -0.44
CA MET A 490 -19.77 -5.26 -0.08
C MET A 490 -20.00 -4.92 1.39
N VAL A 491 -19.07 -4.16 1.97
CA VAL A 491 -19.15 -3.71 3.37
C VAL A 491 -19.00 -2.19 3.41
N LEU A 492 -20.06 -1.50 3.91
CA LEU A 492 -20.04 -0.05 4.16
C LEU A 492 -19.78 0.19 5.66
N ILE A 493 -18.68 0.87 5.97
CA ILE A 493 -18.33 1.33 7.32
C ILE A 493 -18.79 2.78 7.43
N LYS A 494 -19.58 3.10 8.44
CA LYS A 494 -20.00 4.48 8.77
C LYS A 494 -19.26 4.95 9.98
#